data_ae0a8f5b2c386c9c3f008232770d28a4
#
_entry.id   ae0a8f5b2c386c9c3f008232770d28a4
#
_cell.length_a   1.000
_cell.length_b   1.000
_cell.length_c   1.000
_cell.angle_alpha   90.00
_cell.angle_beta   90.00
_cell.angle_gamma   90.00
#
_symmetry.space_group_name_H-M   'P 1'
#
loop_
_entity.id
_entity.type
_entity.pdbx_description
1 polymer ?
#
loop_
_entity_poly.entity_id
_entity_poly.type
_entity_poly.pdbx_seq_one_letter_code
_entity_poly.pdbx_strand_id
1 'polypeptide(L)'
;MDSPARLPAMLLPEAADGVEVVARFFRALGDPARLRLLEFLLGGEHTVTECVARIGLSQGRVSAHLACLAGCGYVQARRAGRNVFYRVADPRVADLVVLARAMAADNAAALAACVHIAPAPDRDAGS
;
A
#
# COMPACT_ATOMS: atom_id res chain seq x y z
N MET A 1 7.70 20.04 -26.01
CA MET A 1 6.54 19.19 -25.81
C MET A 1 6.55 18.62 -24.41
N ASP A 2 5.47 18.75 -23.73
CA ASP A 2 5.39 18.20 -22.38
C ASP A 2 5.31 16.69 -22.44
N SER A 3 6.19 16.06 -21.68
CA SER A 3 6.13 14.62 -21.51
C SER A 3 4.88 14.27 -20.71
N PRO A 4 4.08 13.29 -21.15
CA PRO A 4 2.94 12.86 -20.34
C PRO A 4 3.36 12.26 -19.01
N ALA A 5 4.63 11.85 -18.88
CA ALA A 5 5.16 11.34 -17.63
C ALA A 5 5.57 12.46 -16.67
N ARG A 6 5.64 13.68 -17.14
CA ARG A 6 6.01 14.80 -16.26
C ARG A 6 4.83 15.16 -15.37
N LEU A 7 5.04 15.12 -14.08
CA LEU A 7 4.06 15.58 -13.12
C LEU A 7 4.07 17.10 -13.04
N PRO A 8 2.90 17.74 -12.98
CA PRO A 8 2.88 19.16 -12.69
C PRO A 8 3.57 19.44 -11.37
N ALA A 9 4.38 20.49 -11.34
CA ALA A 9 5.12 20.85 -10.13
C ALA A 9 4.19 21.06 -8.93
N MET A 10 2.97 21.50 -9.18
CA MET A 10 1.99 21.73 -8.10
C MET A 10 1.56 20.46 -7.37
N LEU A 11 1.80 19.29 -7.95
CA LEU A 11 1.45 18.02 -7.32
C LEU A 11 2.54 17.50 -6.39
N LEU A 12 3.70 18.16 -6.36
CA LEU A 12 4.81 17.76 -5.51
C LEU A 12 5.09 18.86 -4.51
N PRO A 13 5.35 18.51 -3.24
CA PRO A 13 5.76 19.50 -2.25
C PRO A 13 7.04 20.20 -2.71
N GLU A 14 7.09 21.52 -2.57
CA GLU A 14 8.27 22.27 -2.97
C GLU A 14 9.55 21.83 -2.25
N ALA A 15 9.42 21.49 -0.98
CA ALA A 15 10.55 21.10 -0.16
C ALA A 15 10.98 19.66 -0.36
N ALA A 16 10.22 18.88 -1.12
CA ALA A 16 10.52 17.46 -1.32
C ALA A 16 11.00 17.20 -2.71
N ASP A 17 12.06 16.40 -2.82
CA ASP A 17 12.48 15.84 -4.09
C ASP A 17 11.36 14.91 -4.59
N GLY A 18 10.98 15.02 -5.86
CA GLY A 18 9.95 14.17 -6.45
C GLY A 18 10.29 12.69 -6.33
N VAL A 19 11.54 12.33 -6.42
CA VAL A 19 12.00 10.95 -6.25
C VAL A 19 11.72 10.47 -4.82
N GLU A 20 11.96 11.31 -3.82
CA GLU A 20 11.69 10.93 -2.43
C GLU A 20 10.20 10.68 -2.19
N VAL A 21 9.35 11.52 -2.76
CA VAL A 21 7.90 11.36 -2.64
C VAL A 21 7.46 10.03 -3.25
N VAL A 22 7.92 9.74 -4.46
CA VAL A 22 7.60 8.49 -5.14
C VAL A 22 8.15 7.28 -4.38
N ALA A 23 9.37 7.39 -3.85
CA ALA A 23 9.98 6.32 -3.08
C ALA A 23 9.17 6.01 -1.81
N ARG A 24 8.67 7.03 -1.12
CA ARG A 24 7.79 6.84 0.03
C ARG A 24 6.49 6.15 -0.35
N PHE A 25 5.93 6.54 -1.47
CA PHE A 25 4.72 5.94 -2.00
C PHE A 25 4.92 4.44 -2.21
N PHE A 26 5.99 4.04 -2.87
CA PHE A 26 6.29 2.63 -3.06
C PHE A 26 6.66 1.91 -1.77
N ARG A 27 7.31 2.60 -0.84
CA ARG A 27 7.70 1.99 0.44
C ARG A 27 6.48 1.51 1.22
N ALA A 28 5.37 2.22 1.12
CA ALA A 28 4.14 1.80 1.77
C ALA A 28 3.69 0.41 1.31
N LEU A 29 3.93 0.07 0.05
CA LEU A 29 3.59 -1.25 -0.51
C LEU A 29 4.70 -2.29 -0.33
N GLY A 30 5.83 -1.90 0.19
CA GLY A 30 6.95 -2.81 0.42
C GLY A 30 6.78 -3.74 1.62
N ASP A 31 5.66 -3.67 2.31
CA ASP A 31 5.34 -4.50 3.47
C ASP A 31 4.26 -5.50 3.08
N PRO A 32 4.48 -6.81 3.30
CA PRO A 32 3.50 -7.83 2.89
C PRO A 32 2.13 -7.66 3.53
N ALA A 33 2.07 -7.26 4.78
CA ALA A 33 0.78 -7.06 5.46
C ALA A 33 -0.01 -5.92 4.83
N ARG A 34 0.67 -4.81 4.51
CA ARG A 34 0.02 -3.67 3.86
C ARG A 34 -0.46 -4.04 2.46
N LEU A 35 0.35 -4.78 1.72
CA LEU A 35 -0.07 -5.21 0.38
C LEU A 35 -1.28 -6.15 0.44
N ARG A 36 -1.29 -7.08 1.40
CA ARG A 36 -2.45 -7.97 1.58
C ARG A 36 -3.70 -7.20 1.96
N LEU A 37 -3.58 -6.21 2.84
CA LEU A 37 -4.69 -5.35 3.22
C LEU A 37 -5.24 -4.60 2.01
N LEU A 38 -4.35 -4.02 1.22
CA LEU A 38 -4.75 -3.27 0.05
C LEU A 38 -5.47 -4.16 -0.94
N GLU A 39 -4.97 -5.36 -1.20
CA GLU A 39 -5.61 -6.31 -2.10
C GLU A 39 -6.98 -6.75 -1.58
N PHE A 40 -7.11 -6.93 -0.28
CA PHE A 40 -8.39 -7.25 0.32
C PHE A 40 -9.40 -6.11 0.08
N LEU A 41 -8.96 -4.88 0.25
CA LEU A 41 -9.81 -3.71 0.05
C LEU A 41 -10.11 -3.42 -1.42
N LEU A 42 -9.32 -3.94 -2.35
CA LEU A 42 -9.65 -3.86 -3.77
C LEU A 42 -10.94 -4.62 -4.10
N GLY A 43 -11.26 -5.63 -3.32
CA GLY A 43 -12.48 -6.40 -3.48
C GLY A 43 -13.73 -5.72 -2.90
N GLY A 44 -13.57 -4.67 -2.13
CA GLY A 44 -14.67 -3.96 -1.52
C GLY A 44 -14.30 -3.30 -0.20
N GLU A 45 -15.19 -2.46 0.28
CA GLU A 45 -15.02 -1.76 1.55
C GLU A 45 -15.15 -2.74 2.72
N HIS A 46 -14.28 -2.59 3.72
CA HIS A 46 -14.29 -3.46 4.90
C HIS A 46 -14.02 -2.68 6.17
N THR A 47 -14.55 -3.21 7.28
CA THR A 47 -14.27 -2.67 8.61
C THR A 47 -12.88 -3.09 9.07
N VAL A 48 -12.37 -2.40 10.09
CA VAL A 48 -11.11 -2.80 10.73
C VAL A 48 -11.19 -4.24 11.25
N THR A 49 -12.31 -4.60 11.85
CA THR A 49 -12.53 -5.97 12.36
C THR A 49 -12.39 -7.01 11.25
N GLU A 50 -13.00 -6.74 10.10
CA GLU A 50 -12.89 -7.64 8.95
C GLU A 50 -11.45 -7.73 8.44
N CYS A 51 -10.73 -6.60 8.43
CA CYS A 51 -9.33 -6.58 8.06
C CYS A 51 -8.48 -7.40 9.04
N VAL A 52 -8.74 -7.29 10.33
CA VAL A 52 -8.05 -8.09 11.36
C VAL A 52 -8.28 -9.58 11.11
N ALA A 53 -9.53 -9.97 10.87
CA ALA A 53 -9.87 -11.38 10.61
C ALA A 53 -9.16 -11.90 9.36
N ARG A 54 -9.07 -11.07 8.32
CA ARG A 54 -8.44 -11.47 7.05
C ARG A 54 -6.93 -11.62 7.16
N ILE A 55 -6.28 -10.71 7.87
CA ILE A 55 -4.82 -10.64 7.91
C ILE A 55 -4.24 -11.50 9.03
N GLY A 56 -4.96 -11.63 10.14
CA GLY A 56 -4.50 -12.46 11.25
C GLY A 56 -3.50 -11.79 12.18
N LEU A 57 -3.36 -10.47 12.09
CA LEU A 57 -2.52 -9.70 13.00
C LEU A 57 -3.39 -9.04 14.08
N SER A 58 -2.75 -8.50 15.12
CA SER A 58 -3.46 -7.77 16.15
C SER A 58 -4.17 -6.55 15.57
N GLN A 59 -5.22 -6.10 16.25
CA GLN A 59 -5.95 -4.91 15.83
C GLN A 59 -5.03 -3.69 15.78
N GLY A 60 -4.14 -3.55 16.75
CA GLY A 60 -3.21 -2.41 16.78
C GLY A 60 -2.30 -2.38 15.57
N ARG A 61 -1.80 -3.54 15.15
CA ARG A 61 -0.92 -3.63 13.97
C ARG A 61 -1.70 -3.36 12.68
N VAL A 62 -2.88 -3.94 12.55
CA VAL A 62 -3.73 -3.71 11.38
C VAL A 62 -4.10 -2.24 11.27
N SER A 63 -4.48 -1.61 12.39
CA SER A 63 -4.81 -0.19 12.41
C SER A 63 -3.61 0.67 12.00
N ALA A 64 -2.41 0.32 12.45
CA ALA A 64 -1.19 1.05 12.08
C ALA A 64 -0.90 0.92 10.58
N HIS A 65 -1.08 -0.28 10.01
CA HIS A 65 -0.89 -0.50 8.58
C HIS A 65 -1.93 0.27 7.76
N LEU A 66 -3.18 0.26 8.20
CA LEU A 66 -4.25 1.01 7.53
C LEU A 66 -3.99 2.52 7.59
N ALA A 67 -3.50 3.02 8.72
CA ALA A 67 -3.14 4.42 8.86
C ALA A 67 -2.01 4.82 7.91
N CYS A 68 -1.02 3.94 7.74
CA CYS A 68 0.07 4.15 6.79
C CYS A 68 -0.47 4.22 5.36
N LEU A 69 -1.33 3.28 4.98
CA LEU A 69 -1.94 3.26 3.65
C LEU A 69 -2.80 4.51 3.41
N ALA A 70 -3.54 4.94 4.42
CA ALA A 70 -4.35 6.15 4.32
C ALA A 70 -3.48 7.40 4.18
N GLY A 71 -2.41 7.48 4.95
CA GLY A 71 -1.48 8.60 4.88
C GLY A 71 -0.75 8.71 3.56
N CYS A 72 -0.61 7.60 2.84
CA CYS A 72 0.03 7.57 1.52
C CYS A 72 -0.96 7.66 0.36
N GLY A 73 -2.25 7.79 0.64
CA GLY A 73 -3.26 7.99 -0.39
C GLY A 73 -3.83 6.72 -1.01
N TYR A 74 -3.50 5.55 -0.49
CA TYR A 74 -4.00 4.30 -1.05
C TYR A 74 -5.43 4.00 -0.65
N VAL A 75 -5.79 4.33 0.58
CA VAL A 75 -7.12 4.03 1.13
C VAL A 75 -7.70 5.24 1.82
N GLN A 76 -9.00 5.21 2.03
CA GLN A 76 -9.75 6.22 2.78
C GLN A 76 -10.55 5.54 3.86
N ALA A 77 -10.64 6.19 5.01
CA ALA A 77 -11.46 5.75 6.13
C ALA A 77 -12.81 6.47 6.09
N ARG A 78 -13.86 5.75 6.44
CA ARG A 78 -15.20 6.30 6.57
C ARG A 78 -15.80 5.80 7.87
N ARG A 79 -16.24 6.72 8.70
CA ARG A 79 -16.93 6.34 9.93
C ARG A 79 -18.41 6.19 9.67
N ALA A 80 -18.99 5.10 10.17
CA ALA A 80 -20.42 4.86 10.11
C ALA A 80 -20.84 4.25 11.47
N GLY A 81 -21.46 5.08 12.31
CA GLY A 81 -21.79 4.66 13.66
C GLY A 81 -20.54 4.33 14.47
N ARG A 82 -20.49 3.12 15.00
CA ARG A 82 -19.35 2.65 15.78
C ARG A 82 -18.24 2.05 14.93
N ASN A 83 -18.50 1.87 13.64
CA ASN A 83 -17.56 1.21 12.76
C ASN A 83 -16.77 2.21 11.95
N VAL A 84 -15.53 1.83 11.64
CA VAL A 84 -14.71 2.53 10.67
C VAL A 84 -14.51 1.59 9.50
N PHE A 85 -14.90 2.04 8.32
CA PHE A 85 -14.73 1.30 7.08
C PHE A 85 -13.56 1.88 6.31
N TYR A 86 -12.81 1.01 5.68
CA TYR A 86 -11.72 1.41 4.79
C TYR A 86 -12.03 0.96 3.37
N ARG A 87 -11.68 1.80 2.41
CA ARG A 87 -11.83 1.50 1.00
C ARG A 87 -10.66 2.05 0.23
N VAL A 88 -10.41 1.50 -0.96
CA VAL A 88 -9.40 2.04 -1.85
C VAL A 88 -9.83 3.44 -2.31
N ALA A 89 -8.91 4.37 -2.24
CA ALA A 89 -9.19 5.79 -2.46
C ALA A 89 -9.28 6.17 -3.95
N ASP A 90 -8.57 5.44 -4.81
CA ASP A 90 -8.37 5.83 -6.19
C ASP A 90 -8.38 4.57 -7.06
N PRO A 91 -9.20 4.54 -8.13
CA PRO A 91 -9.25 3.36 -9.00
C PRO A 91 -7.92 3.01 -9.65
N ARG A 92 -7.01 3.96 -9.78
CA ARG A 92 -5.66 3.68 -10.32
C ARG A 92 -4.85 2.77 -9.41
N VAL A 93 -5.22 2.65 -8.14
CA VAL A 93 -4.54 1.74 -7.21
C VAL A 93 -4.69 0.30 -7.67
N ALA A 94 -5.88 -0.08 -8.18
CA ALA A 94 -6.10 -1.41 -8.72
C ALA A 94 -5.14 -1.69 -9.88
N ASP A 95 -5.01 -0.74 -10.80
CA ASP A 95 -4.12 -0.86 -11.95
C ASP A 95 -2.67 -1.01 -11.51
N LEU A 96 -2.26 -0.23 -10.53
CA LEU A 96 -0.90 -0.29 -9.99
C LEU A 96 -0.60 -1.67 -9.41
N VAL A 97 -1.50 -2.19 -8.59
CA VAL A 97 -1.31 -3.49 -7.94
C VAL A 97 -1.29 -4.62 -8.96
N VAL A 98 -2.23 -4.60 -9.92
CA VAL A 98 -2.29 -5.61 -10.97
C VAL A 98 -1.00 -5.61 -11.80
N LEU A 99 -0.54 -4.44 -12.21
CA LEU A 99 0.69 -4.30 -12.98
C LEU A 99 1.90 -4.78 -12.17
N ALA A 100 1.99 -4.38 -10.91
CA ALA A 100 3.09 -4.79 -10.05
C ALA A 100 3.12 -6.31 -9.87
N ARG A 101 1.96 -6.94 -9.69
CA ARG A 101 1.88 -8.41 -9.58
C ARG A 101 2.34 -9.10 -10.86
N ALA A 102 1.90 -8.59 -12.02
CA ALA A 102 2.30 -9.17 -13.30
C ALA A 102 3.81 -9.08 -13.50
N MET A 103 4.39 -7.92 -13.24
CA MET A 103 5.81 -7.71 -13.39
C MET A 103 6.62 -8.55 -12.40
N ALA A 104 6.15 -8.63 -11.15
CA ALA A 104 6.82 -9.43 -10.13
C ALA A 104 6.77 -10.92 -10.48
N ALA A 105 5.64 -11.39 -11.00
CA ALA A 105 5.51 -12.78 -11.43
C ALA A 105 6.50 -13.12 -12.56
N ASP A 106 6.64 -12.21 -13.53
CA ASP A 106 7.59 -12.38 -14.64
C ASP A 106 9.04 -12.42 -14.18
N ASN A 107 9.32 -11.83 -13.03
CA ASN A 107 10.67 -11.71 -12.48
C ASN A 107 10.84 -12.47 -11.14
N ALA A 108 9.94 -13.38 -10.84
CA ALA A 108 9.88 -14.03 -9.53
C ALA A 108 11.20 -14.70 -9.14
N ALA A 109 11.82 -15.42 -10.07
CA ALA A 109 13.08 -16.12 -9.80
C ALA A 109 14.22 -15.13 -9.50
N ALA A 110 14.30 -14.05 -10.28
CA ALA A 110 15.32 -13.03 -10.08
C ALA A 110 15.11 -12.30 -8.75
N LEU A 111 13.86 -11.98 -8.42
CA LEU A 111 13.52 -11.29 -7.16
C LEU A 111 13.86 -12.17 -5.95
N ALA A 112 13.55 -13.46 -6.02
CA ALA A 112 13.85 -14.39 -4.93
C ALA A 112 15.36 -14.53 -4.69
N ALA A 113 16.16 -14.42 -5.74
CA ALA A 113 17.61 -14.53 -5.67
C ALA A 113 18.33 -13.21 -5.48
N CYS A 114 17.61 -12.09 -5.44
CA CYS A 114 18.23 -10.77 -5.36
C CYS A 114 18.85 -10.54 -3.99
N VAL A 115 20.16 -10.35 -3.97
CA VAL A 115 20.91 -10.13 -2.72
C VAL A 115 20.94 -8.66 -2.32
N HIS A 116 20.48 -7.77 -3.18
CA HIS A 116 20.48 -6.33 -2.93
C HIS A 116 19.20 -5.84 -2.28
N ILE A 117 18.17 -6.69 -2.23
CA ILE A 117 16.92 -6.37 -1.55
C ILE A 117 16.77 -7.32 -0.39
N ALA A 118 16.93 -6.79 0.83
CA ALA A 118 16.76 -7.59 2.02
C ALA A 118 15.30 -8.05 2.13
N PRO A 119 15.04 -9.27 2.62
CA PRO A 119 13.67 -9.67 2.96
C PRO A 119 13.07 -8.68 3.93
N ALA A 120 11.76 -8.44 3.81
CA ALA A 120 11.07 -7.57 4.75
C ALA A 120 11.23 -8.14 6.17
N PRO A 121 11.55 -7.29 7.16
CA PRO A 121 11.63 -7.78 8.53
C PRO A 121 10.27 -8.33 8.94
N ASP A 122 10.30 -9.42 9.69
CA ASP A 122 9.07 -10.01 10.21
C ASP A 122 8.63 -9.24 11.44
N ARG A 123 8.16 -8.03 11.24
CA ARG A 123 7.73 -7.14 12.31
C ARG A 123 6.44 -7.61 12.96
N ASP A 124 5.72 -8.44 12.25
CA ASP A 124 4.40 -8.88 12.67
C ASP A 124 4.44 -10.25 13.33
N ALA A 125 5.59 -10.90 13.33
CA ALA A 125 5.74 -12.17 14.02
C ALA A 125 5.53 -11.97 15.52
N GLY A 126 4.78 -12.83 16.12
CA GLY A 126 4.53 -12.78 17.55
C GLY A 126 3.48 -11.77 17.98
N SER A 127 2.73 -11.23 17.05
CA SER A 127 1.64 -10.31 17.37
C SER A 127 0.55 -10.95 18.22
#